data_e44d5753ad4f912890b7fe3c1c7b4698
#
_entry.id   e44d5753ad4f912890b7fe3c1c7b4698
#
_cell.length_a   1.000
_cell.length_b   1.000
_cell.length_c   1.000
_cell.angle_alpha   90.00
_cell.angle_beta   90.00
_cell.angle_gamma   90.00
#
_symmetry.space_group_name_H-M   'P 1'
#
loop_
_entity.id
_entity.type
_entity.pdbx_description
1 polymer ?
#
loop_
_entity_poly.entity_id
_entity_poly.type
_entity_poly.pdbx_seq_one_letter_code
_entity_poly.pdbx_strand_id
1 'polypeptide(L)'
;GWNSGWIVYVDMNRDNSYTEGTDITVQTQDAIKGYFSITGNSIAAGASPYVKFDNSGYSVDTSAAAAPVALSLTIARTDVPSTSALEETRRVVVARTGRVRTCKPSTDTTCTSSATQ
;
A
#
# COMPACT_ATOMS: atom_id res chain seq x y z
N GLY A 1 0.12 11.46 1.51
CA GLY A 1 0.76 10.13 1.48
C GLY A 1 0.32 9.27 2.66
N TRP A 2 0.81 8.07 2.73
CA TRP A 2 0.40 7.06 3.73
C TRP A 2 0.60 7.46 5.19
N ASN A 3 1.56 8.33 5.47
CA ASN A 3 1.86 8.76 6.84
C ASN A 3 0.72 9.55 7.50
N SER A 4 -0.13 10.17 6.71
CA SER A 4 -1.29 10.94 7.18
C SER A 4 -2.49 10.05 7.55
N GLY A 5 -2.36 8.75 7.37
CA GLY A 5 -3.46 7.80 7.53
C GLY A 5 -4.07 7.41 6.19
N TRP A 6 -5.09 6.58 6.22
CA TRP A 6 -5.79 6.11 5.03
C TRP A 6 -7.23 5.71 5.33
N ILE A 7 -7.99 5.56 4.28
CA ILE A 7 -9.35 5.06 4.32
C ILE A 7 -9.46 3.82 3.42
N VAL A 8 -10.17 2.81 3.91
CA VAL A 8 -10.56 1.64 3.12
C VAL A 8 -12.06 1.74 2.86
N TYR A 9 -12.45 1.71 1.60
CA TYR A 9 -13.84 1.90 1.21
C TYR A 9 -14.22 1.05 -0.01
N VAL A 10 -15.51 0.86 -0.20
CA VAL A 10 -16.08 0.29 -1.43
C VAL A 10 -16.55 1.45 -2.28
N ASP A 11 -15.95 1.59 -3.46
CA ASP A 11 -16.27 2.61 -4.45
C ASP A 11 -17.55 2.20 -5.20
N MET A 12 -18.69 2.70 -4.73
CA MET A 12 -20.01 2.28 -5.22
C MET A 12 -20.36 2.87 -6.59
N ASN A 13 -19.92 4.10 -6.85
CA ASN A 13 -20.18 4.79 -8.12
C ASN A 13 -19.06 4.62 -9.15
N ARG A 14 -17.94 3.96 -8.77
CA ARG A 14 -16.79 3.65 -9.64
C ARG A 14 -16.08 4.87 -10.21
N ASP A 15 -16.02 5.95 -9.45
CA ASP A 15 -15.33 7.16 -9.86
C ASP A 15 -13.86 7.24 -9.40
N ASN A 16 -13.38 6.20 -8.69
CA ASN A 16 -12.03 6.09 -8.13
C ASN A 16 -11.73 7.15 -7.05
N SER A 17 -12.75 7.70 -6.42
CA SER A 17 -12.64 8.69 -5.35
C SER A 17 -13.57 8.31 -4.20
N TYR A 18 -13.16 8.64 -2.98
CA TYR A 18 -14.04 8.44 -1.84
C TYR A 18 -15.02 9.61 -1.71
N THR A 19 -16.30 9.30 -1.65
CA THR A 19 -17.36 10.27 -1.37
C THR A 19 -18.23 9.78 -0.21
N GLU A 20 -18.19 10.51 0.90
CA GLU A 20 -19.02 10.21 2.07
C GLU A 20 -20.51 10.21 1.69
N GLY A 21 -21.23 9.20 2.16
CA GLY A 21 -22.66 9.04 1.86
C GLY A 21 -22.97 8.34 0.54
N THR A 22 -22.00 8.26 -0.39
CA THR A 22 -22.11 7.50 -1.64
C THR A 22 -21.39 6.17 -1.54
N ASP A 23 -20.16 6.20 -1.03
CA ASP A 23 -19.33 5.01 -0.86
C ASP A 23 -19.47 4.40 0.52
N ILE A 24 -19.10 3.13 0.65
CA ILE A 24 -19.16 2.40 1.91
C ILE A 24 -17.79 2.45 2.57
N THR A 25 -17.68 3.11 3.71
CA THR A 25 -16.47 3.09 4.53
C THR A 25 -16.34 1.74 5.23
N VAL A 26 -15.22 1.06 4.98
CA VAL A 26 -14.90 -0.22 5.63
C VAL A 26 -14.05 0.01 6.87
N GLN A 27 -13.00 0.83 6.75
CA GLN A 27 -12.05 1.11 7.82
C GLN A 27 -11.37 2.45 7.59
N THR A 28 -11.02 3.12 8.68
CA THR A 28 -10.18 4.32 8.64
C THR A 28 -8.96 4.11 9.54
N GLN A 29 -7.85 4.69 9.15
CA GLN A 29 -6.62 4.73 9.93
C GLN A 29 -6.17 6.18 10.04
N ASP A 30 -6.03 6.66 11.25
CA ASP A 30 -5.45 7.98 11.54
C ASP A 30 -3.96 8.03 11.20
N ALA A 31 -3.38 9.23 11.24
CA ALA A 31 -1.96 9.43 11.02
C ALA A 31 -1.11 8.50 11.89
N ILE A 32 -0.10 7.91 11.28
CA ILE A 32 0.81 6.99 11.99
C ILE A 32 1.73 7.79 12.91
N LYS A 33 2.37 7.08 13.85
CA LYS A 33 3.36 7.69 14.75
C LYS A 33 4.53 8.28 13.96
N GLY A 34 5.03 9.44 14.41
CA GLY A 34 6.07 10.17 13.69
C GLY A 34 7.42 9.46 13.55
N TYR A 35 7.65 8.38 14.32
CA TYR A 35 8.84 7.54 14.18
C TYR A 35 8.68 6.38 13.18
N PHE A 36 7.56 6.31 12.47
CA PHE A 36 7.36 5.43 11.33
C PHE A 36 7.26 6.23 10.04
N SER A 37 7.66 5.60 8.94
CA SER A 37 7.37 6.07 7.59
C SER A 37 6.81 4.93 6.76
N ILE A 38 5.85 5.25 5.90
CA ILE A 38 5.31 4.32 4.91
C ILE A 38 5.53 4.93 3.54
N THR A 39 6.27 4.22 2.69
CA THR A 39 6.52 4.60 1.30
C THR A 39 6.07 3.47 0.39
N GLY A 40 5.54 3.82 -0.77
CA GLY A 40 5.11 2.84 -1.75
C GLY A 40 5.83 3.00 -3.08
N ASN A 41 5.70 2.00 -3.94
CA ASN A 41 6.09 2.07 -5.33
C ASN A 41 4.85 1.96 -6.24
N SER A 42 5.03 2.11 -7.55
CA SER A 42 3.94 2.01 -8.53
C SER A 42 2.75 2.92 -8.16
N ILE A 43 1.53 2.42 -8.18
CA ILE A 43 0.32 3.17 -7.81
C ILE A 43 0.27 3.55 -6.32
N ALA A 44 1.06 2.90 -5.49
CA ALA A 44 1.17 3.23 -4.07
C ALA A 44 2.19 4.34 -3.77
N ALA A 45 2.81 4.92 -4.80
CA ALA A 45 3.74 6.04 -4.69
C ALA A 45 3.06 7.38 -4.97
N GLY A 46 3.79 8.47 -4.70
CA GLY A 46 3.36 9.83 -5.05
C GLY A 46 2.51 10.53 -4.00
N ALA A 47 1.88 11.62 -4.41
CA ALA A 47 1.10 12.50 -3.54
C ALA A 47 -0.28 11.92 -3.19
N SER A 48 -0.86 11.15 -4.10
CA SER A 48 -2.19 10.52 -3.93
C SER A 48 -2.09 9.02 -4.14
N PRO A 49 -1.36 8.30 -3.27
CA PRO A 49 -1.14 6.88 -3.43
C PRO A 49 -2.40 6.08 -3.10
N TYR A 50 -2.57 4.94 -3.77
CA TYR A 50 -3.72 4.07 -3.53
C TYR A 50 -3.36 2.60 -3.73
N VAL A 51 -4.22 1.72 -3.24
CA VAL A 51 -4.27 0.29 -3.56
C VAL A 51 -5.72 0.01 -3.94
N LYS A 52 -5.94 -0.57 -5.11
CA LYS A 52 -7.27 -0.88 -5.61
C LYS A 52 -7.37 -2.35 -5.97
N PHE A 53 -8.45 -2.97 -5.53
CA PHE A 53 -8.81 -4.33 -5.94
C PHE A 53 -10.11 -4.28 -6.73
N ASP A 54 -10.18 -5.04 -7.81
CA ASP A 54 -11.41 -5.22 -8.57
C ASP A 54 -12.32 -6.29 -7.93
N ASN A 55 -13.50 -6.50 -8.52
CA ASN A 55 -14.47 -7.48 -8.02
C ASN A 55 -14.02 -8.95 -8.19
N SER A 56 -12.94 -9.20 -8.92
CA SER A 56 -12.31 -10.53 -9.05
C SER A 56 -11.16 -10.71 -8.06
N GLY A 57 -10.82 -9.67 -7.29
CA GLY A 57 -9.72 -9.69 -6.31
C GLY A 57 -8.37 -9.33 -6.89
N TYR A 58 -8.24 -8.98 -8.18
CA TYR A 58 -6.97 -8.52 -8.75
C TYR A 58 -6.63 -7.12 -8.28
N SER A 59 -5.33 -6.89 -8.03
CA SER A 59 -4.81 -5.53 -7.83
C SER A 59 -4.72 -4.83 -9.18
N VAL A 60 -5.40 -3.68 -9.32
CA VAL A 60 -5.53 -2.97 -10.59
C VAL A 60 -5.27 -1.47 -10.44
N ASP A 61 -4.90 -0.82 -11.53
CA ASP A 61 -4.80 0.63 -11.59
C ASP A 61 -6.17 1.31 -11.85
N THR A 62 -6.18 2.63 -11.92
CA THR A 62 -7.38 3.43 -12.18
C THR A 62 -7.55 3.78 -13.67
N SER A 63 -6.77 3.19 -14.57
CA SER A 63 -6.95 3.36 -16.01
C SER A 63 -8.31 2.77 -16.46
N ALA A 64 -8.77 3.17 -17.62
CA ALA A 64 -10.02 2.65 -18.20
C ALA A 64 -9.95 1.12 -18.42
N ALA A 65 -8.75 0.59 -18.65
CA ALA A 65 -8.52 -0.85 -18.81
C ALA A 65 -8.47 -1.60 -17.47
N ALA A 66 -8.35 -0.89 -16.33
CA ALA A 66 -8.15 -1.48 -15.01
C ALA A 66 -7.02 -2.53 -15.04
N ALA A 67 -5.85 -2.12 -15.51
CA ALA A 67 -4.73 -3.03 -15.76
C ALA A 67 -4.21 -3.64 -14.46
N PRO A 68 -3.96 -4.95 -14.41
CA PRO A 68 -3.36 -5.58 -13.24
C PRO A 68 -2.00 -4.99 -12.91
N VAL A 69 -1.80 -4.61 -11.66
CA VAL A 69 -0.58 -3.95 -11.18
C VAL A 69 -0.10 -4.57 -9.88
N ALA A 70 1.21 -4.78 -9.77
CA ALA A 70 1.84 -5.15 -8.51
C ALA A 70 2.40 -3.90 -7.83
N LEU A 71 2.44 -3.92 -6.50
CA LEU A 71 3.00 -2.84 -5.70
C LEU A 71 3.63 -3.37 -4.42
N SER A 72 4.45 -2.54 -3.80
CA SER A 72 4.95 -2.80 -2.45
C SER A 72 4.89 -1.54 -1.59
N LEU A 73 4.63 -1.73 -0.31
CA LEU A 73 4.71 -0.71 0.72
C LEU A 73 5.86 -1.05 1.65
N THR A 74 6.74 -0.09 1.88
CA THR A 74 7.83 -0.21 2.84
C THR A 74 7.48 0.56 4.10
N ILE A 75 7.47 -0.13 5.22
CA ILE A 75 7.21 0.41 6.54
C ILE A 75 8.53 0.39 7.30
N ALA A 76 9.06 1.55 7.62
CA ALA A 76 10.37 1.70 8.26
C ALA A 76 10.29 2.56 9.51
N ARG A 77 11.24 2.35 10.43
CA ARG A 77 11.44 3.26 11.56
C ARG A 77 12.42 4.36 11.16
N THR A 78 12.11 5.58 11.56
CA THR A 78 12.91 6.77 11.27
C THR A 78 13.83 7.16 12.44
N ASP A 79 13.61 6.58 13.61
CA ASP A 79 14.31 6.90 14.87
C ASP A 79 15.43 5.89 15.24
N VAL A 80 15.80 5.02 14.30
CA VAL A 80 16.85 4.02 14.51
C VAL A 80 18.10 4.35 13.69
N PRO A 81 19.31 3.90 14.12
CA PRO A 81 20.54 4.05 13.35
C PRO A 81 20.43 3.32 12.00
N SER A 82 21.16 3.84 10.99
CA SER A 82 21.20 3.22 9.65
C SER A 82 21.64 1.76 9.67
N THR A 83 22.48 1.38 10.63
CA THR A 83 22.94 -0.01 10.82
C THR A 83 21.84 -0.97 11.26
N SER A 84 20.76 -0.46 11.87
CA SER A 84 19.60 -1.23 12.33
C SER A 84 18.37 -1.03 11.45
N ALA A 85 18.42 -0.13 10.48
CA ALA A 85 17.25 0.27 9.70
C ALA A 85 16.58 -0.90 8.97
N LEU A 86 17.37 -1.77 8.35
CA LEU A 86 16.84 -2.92 7.61
C LEU A 86 16.15 -3.94 8.53
N GLU A 87 16.69 -4.13 9.72
CA GLU A 87 16.13 -5.04 10.74
C GLU A 87 14.77 -4.55 11.23
N GLU A 88 14.58 -3.23 11.29
CA GLU A 88 13.34 -2.58 11.74
C GLU A 88 12.38 -2.27 10.58
N THR A 89 12.66 -2.77 9.39
CA THR A 89 11.82 -2.57 8.20
C THR A 89 10.93 -3.78 7.96
N ARG A 90 9.69 -3.50 7.56
CA ARG A 90 8.74 -4.51 7.06
C ARG A 90 8.20 -4.07 5.71
N ARG A 91 7.81 -5.03 4.88
CA ARG A 91 7.16 -4.72 3.60
C ARG A 91 5.87 -5.47 3.45
N VAL A 92 4.93 -4.81 2.80
CA VAL A 92 3.69 -5.40 2.31
C VAL A 92 3.80 -5.45 0.79
N VAL A 93 3.72 -6.64 0.22
CA VAL A 93 3.81 -6.85 -1.22
C VAL A 93 2.45 -7.31 -1.72
N VAL A 94 1.93 -6.62 -2.72
CA VAL A 94 0.66 -6.95 -3.37
C VAL A 94 0.96 -7.40 -4.79
N ALA A 95 0.71 -8.65 -5.10
CA ALA A 95 0.87 -9.20 -6.43
C ALA A 95 -0.31 -8.78 -7.34
N ARG A 96 -0.12 -8.82 -8.64
CA ARG A 96 -1.18 -8.55 -9.63
C ARG A 96 -2.42 -9.40 -9.42
N THR A 97 -2.25 -10.63 -8.96
CA THR A 97 -3.34 -11.56 -8.64
C THR A 97 -4.14 -11.20 -7.40
N GLY A 98 -3.76 -10.13 -6.69
CA GLY A 98 -4.38 -9.71 -5.43
C GLY A 98 -3.83 -10.39 -4.19
N ARG A 99 -2.87 -11.30 -4.32
CA ARG A 99 -2.21 -11.91 -3.17
C ARG A 99 -1.42 -10.86 -2.41
N VAL A 100 -1.66 -10.78 -1.11
CA VAL A 100 -0.95 -9.89 -0.20
C VAL A 100 -0.07 -10.72 0.73
N ARG A 101 1.21 -10.33 0.87
CA ARG A 101 2.11 -10.91 1.86
C ARG A 101 2.87 -9.82 2.60
N THR A 102 3.28 -10.13 3.81
CA THR A 102 4.22 -9.30 4.56
C THR A 102 5.56 -10.02 4.65
N CYS A 103 6.64 -9.26 4.66
CA CYS A 103 7.98 -9.83 4.73
C CYS A 103 8.94 -8.89 5.47
N LYS A 104 10.06 -9.48 5.89
CA LYS A 104 11.15 -8.77 6.58
C LYS A 104 12.39 -8.79 5.69
N PRO A 105 12.84 -7.64 5.15
CA PRO A 105 13.94 -7.62 4.19
C PRO A 105 15.29 -8.06 4.76
N SER A 106 15.50 -7.99 6.07
CA SER A 106 16.74 -8.45 6.68
C SER A 106 16.92 -9.97 6.67
N THR A 107 15.81 -10.72 6.56
CA THR A 107 15.81 -12.20 6.57
C THR A 107 15.32 -12.83 5.28
N ASP A 108 14.73 -12.05 4.40
CA ASP A 108 14.16 -12.51 3.13
C ASP A 108 14.70 -11.65 1.97
N THR A 109 15.60 -12.22 1.19
CA THR A 109 16.24 -11.53 0.05
C THR A 109 15.27 -11.22 -1.09
N THR A 110 14.12 -11.87 -1.14
CA THR A 110 13.05 -11.57 -2.12
C THR A 110 12.16 -10.42 -1.69
N CYS A 111 12.30 -9.97 -0.44
CA CYS A 111 11.56 -8.88 0.16
C CYS A 111 12.16 -7.53 -0.25
N THR A 112 12.10 -7.19 -1.52
CA THR A 112 12.66 -5.92 -2.05
C THR A 112 11.59 -4.84 -2.14
N SER A 113 12.01 -3.58 -2.29
CA SER A 113 11.09 -2.45 -2.49
C SER A 113 10.39 -2.47 -3.85
N SER A 114 10.84 -3.33 -4.75
CA SER A 114 10.25 -3.54 -6.08
C SER A 114 9.66 -4.95 -6.25
N ALA A 115 9.49 -5.70 -5.16
CA ALA A 115 8.90 -7.02 -5.21
C ALA A 115 7.48 -6.98 -5.81
N THR A 116 7.16 -7.98 -6.62
CA THR A 116 5.88 -8.08 -7.35
C THR A 116 5.06 -9.31 -6.95
N GLN A 117 5.57 -10.07 -6.00
CA GLN A 117 4.89 -11.27 -5.50
C GLN A 117 5.42 -11.70 -4.12
#